data_0be4fc25c6e8c4e8d25ba002182ec5a3
#
_entry.id   0be4fc25c6e8c4e8d25ba002182ec5a3
#
_cell.length_a   1.000
_cell.length_b   1.000
_cell.length_c   1.000
_cell.angle_alpha   90.00
_cell.angle_beta   90.00
_cell.angle_gamma   90.00
#
_symmetry.space_group_name_H-M   'P 1'
#
loop_
_entity.id
_entity.type
_entity.pdbx_description
1 polymer ?
#
loop_
_entity_poly.entity_id
_entity_poly.type
_entity_poly.pdbx_seq_one_letter_code
_entity_poly.pdbx_strand_id
1 'polypeptide(L)'
;MTRIYIATDDELLIASGNNGLWTVGTRLAGLSPRCLAVDPLRPERVYCGTAGHKLWHSADAGASWGAAGAGIAHADVTAVAVSPRERAGAFGVLYAGTEPSALFRSEDGGAWRELQGMRALPSAPTWSYPPRPHTNHVRWITPDVADAARLSVCIEAGALVRSLNGGATWLDRGPDGPLDTHTLLMHPRVPGQLYAAAGDGFDAPGRGYNESRDGGETWERPDEGLEHHYLWSVAADPGDAATIVVSAARSPEAAHAPRNAASAVYRRAGHAPWQQVRDGLPPMEGTTVAVLAANPSEPGVFYAASNRGIYRSADAGITWGRLGAEWPARYQDQRVEALVVTD
;
A
#
# COMPACT_ATOMS: atom_id res chain seq x y z
N MET A 1 -3.58 18.45 -12.62
CA MET A 1 -3.37 17.33 -13.57
C MET A 1 -3.07 16.10 -12.78
N THR A 2 -3.94 15.10 -12.83
CA THR A 2 -3.77 13.91 -12.02
C THR A 2 -2.66 13.02 -12.57
N ARG A 3 -1.78 12.54 -11.69
CA ARG A 3 -0.76 11.54 -11.99
C ARG A 3 -1.00 10.28 -11.19
N ILE A 4 -0.79 9.16 -11.85
CA ILE A 4 -0.96 7.82 -11.28
C ILE A 4 0.35 7.07 -11.50
N TYR A 5 1.01 6.68 -10.43
CA TYR A 5 2.22 5.87 -10.44
C TYR A 5 1.85 4.44 -10.12
N ILE A 6 2.27 3.49 -10.96
CA ILE A 6 1.91 2.08 -10.85
C ILE A 6 3.17 1.24 -10.97
N ALA A 7 3.52 0.56 -9.90
CA ALA A 7 4.58 -0.45 -9.94
C ALA A 7 4.00 -1.77 -10.44
N THR A 8 4.63 -2.37 -11.45
CA THR A 8 4.35 -3.74 -11.92
C THR A 8 5.54 -4.64 -11.61
N ASP A 9 5.44 -5.92 -11.91
CA ASP A 9 6.55 -6.87 -11.69
C ASP A 9 7.87 -6.44 -12.37
N ASP A 10 7.81 -5.70 -13.48
CA ASP A 10 8.97 -5.38 -14.32
C ASP A 10 9.32 -3.89 -14.37
N GLU A 11 8.33 -3.01 -14.38
CA GLU A 11 8.54 -1.58 -14.63
C GLU A 11 7.57 -0.68 -13.87
N LEU A 12 7.91 0.59 -13.80
CA LEU A 12 7.05 1.65 -13.26
C LEU A 12 6.29 2.33 -14.41
N LEU A 13 4.97 2.34 -14.32
CA LEU A 13 4.10 3.10 -15.20
C LEU A 13 3.74 4.45 -14.57
N ILE A 14 3.72 5.48 -15.38
CA ILE A 14 3.25 6.82 -15.00
C ILE A 14 2.15 7.20 -15.97
N ALA A 15 0.90 7.14 -15.51
CA ALA A 15 -0.23 7.65 -16.23
C ALA A 15 -0.49 9.09 -15.83
N SER A 16 -0.57 9.97 -16.81
CA SER A 16 -0.86 11.40 -16.61
C SER A 16 -2.05 11.79 -17.46
N GLY A 17 -3.02 12.46 -16.86
CA GLY A 17 -4.23 12.78 -17.59
C GLY A 17 -5.05 13.91 -16.99
N ASN A 18 -5.95 14.40 -17.84
CA ASN A 18 -6.98 15.36 -17.50
C ASN A 18 -8.17 15.16 -18.46
N ASN A 19 -9.41 15.32 -17.97
CA ASN A 19 -10.63 15.28 -18.77
C ASN A 19 -10.77 14.08 -19.73
N GLY A 20 -10.36 12.88 -19.28
CA GLY A 20 -10.52 11.63 -20.04
C GLY A 20 -9.40 11.32 -21.04
N LEU A 21 -8.46 12.21 -21.24
CA LEU A 21 -7.26 11.96 -22.04
C LEU A 21 -6.10 11.55 -21.14
N TRP A 22 -5.59 10.34 -21.33
CA TRP A 22 -4.50 9.78 -20.55
C TRP A 22 -3.32 9.39 -21.43
N THR A 23 -2.13 9.73 -20.98
CA THR A 23 -0.87 9.25 -21.55
C THR A 23 -0.16 8.36 -20.54
N VAL A 24 0.47 7.29 -21.01
CA VAL A 24 1.25 6.38 -20.16
C VAL A 24 2.69 6.37 -20.63
N GLY A 25 3.61 6.63 -19.70
CA GLY A 25 5.03 6.46 -19.91
C GLY A 25 5.59 5.37 -19.00
N THR A 26 6.66 4.73 -19.39
CA THR A 26 7.35 3.69 -18.59
C THR A 26 8.68 4.19 -18.07
N ARG A 27 9.06 3.75 -16.86
CA ARG A 27 10.32 4.05 -16.18
C ARG A 27 10.81 2.81 -15.45
N LEU A 28 12.05 2.82 -15.04
CA LEU A 28 12.66 1.78 -14.20
C LEU A 28 12.45 0.34 -14.75
N ALA A 29 12.43 0.17 -16.08
CA ALA A 29 12.24 -1.13 -16.72
C ALA A 29 13.36 -2.10 -16.32
N GLY A 30 13.00 -3.33 -15.96
CA GLY A 30 13.93 -4.37 -15.50
C GLY A 30 14.41 -4.19 -14.05
N LEU A 31 13.89 -3.21 -13.31
CA LEU A 31 14.28 -2.97 -11.92
C LEU A 31 13.30 -3.54 -10.88
N SER A 32 12.25 -4.21 -11.33
CA SER A 32 11.27 -4.87 -10.47
C SER A 32 10.74 -3.97 -9.34
N PRO A 33 10.00 -2.89 -9.64
CA PRO A 33 9.39 -2.01 -8.66
C PRO A 33 8.46 -2.77 -7.70
N ARG A 34 8.51 -2.43 -6.39
CA ARG A 34 7.72 -3.12 -5.35
C ARG A 34 6.82 -2.18 -4.55
N CYS A 35 7.30 -1.00 -4.27
CA CYS A 35 6.58 -0.03 -3.45
C CYS A 35 6.82 1.39 -3.94
N LEU A 36 5.87 2.28 -3.65
CA LEU A 36 5.86 3.66 -4.10
C LEU A 36 5.47 4.59 -2.95
N ALA A 37 6.09 5.77 -2.91
CA ALA A 37 5.64 6.87 -2.09
C ALA A 37 5.84 8.20 -2.82
N VAL A 38 4.92 9.13 -2.59
CA VAL A 38 5.03 10.53 -3.01
C VAL A 38 5.15 11.39 -1.76
N ASP A 39 6.04 12.37 -1.78
CA ASP A 39 6.14 13.33 -0.68
C ASP A 39 4.88 14.21 -0.65
N PRO A 40 4.04 14.15 0.39
CA PRO A 40 2.82 14.94 0.46
C PRO A 40 3.07 16.44 0.56
N LEU A 41 4.29 16.87 0.88
CA LEU A 41 4.70 18.27 0.96
C LEU A 41 5.31 18.77 -0.36
N ARG A 42 5.77 17.84 -1.19
CA ARG A 42 6.46 18.06 -2.47
C ARG A 42 6.08 16.96 -3.46
N PRO A 43 4.91 17.03 -4.09
CA PRO A 43 4.39 15.95 -4.95
C PRO A 43 5.28 15.61 -6.16
N GLU A 44 6.21 16.48 -6.51
CA GLU A 44 7.24 16.21 -7.51
C GLU A 44 8.30 15.20 -7.06
N ARG A 45 8.39 14.93 -5.74
CA ARG A 45 9.32 13.95 -5.18
C ARG A 45 8.63 12.60 -5.03
N VAL A 46 9.12 11.65 -5.80
CA VAL A 46 8.57 10.29 -5.85
C VAL A 46 9.67 9.29 -5.54
N TYR A 47 9.32 8.28 -4.75
CA TYR A 47 10.24 7.22 -4.33
C TYR A 47 9.70 5.87 -4.76
N CYS A 48 10.60 5.00 -5.24
CA CYS A 48 10.28 3.66 -5.70
C CYS A 48 11.27 2.66 -5.10
N GLY A 49 10.79 1.77 -4.25
CA GLY A 49 11.55 0.61 -3.79
C GLY A 49 11.46 -0.52 -4.82
N THR A 50 12.56 -1.26 -4.97
CA THR A 50 12.72 -2.29 -6.00
C THR A 50 13.26 -3.59 -5.39
N ALA A 51 13.04 -4.71 -6.08
CA ALA A 51 13.69 -5.96 -5.75
C ALA A 51 15.10 -6.01 -6.36
N GLY A 52 16.11 -6.17 -5.51
CA GLY A 52 17.52 -6.30 -5.93
C GLY A 52 18.25 -5.00 -6.25
N HIS A 53 17.54 -3.87 -6.39
CA HIS A 53 18.14 -2.60 -6.86
C HIS A 53 17.92 -1.43 -5.90
N LYS A 54 17.56 -1.71 -4.65
CA LYS A 54 17.33 -0.75 -3.56
C LYS A 54 16.23 0.28 -3.87
N LEU A 55 16.50 1.54 -3.56
CA LEU A 55 15.56 2.65 -3.67
C LEU A 55 15.95 3.59 -4.80
N TRP A 56 14.95 4.06 -5.54
CA TRP A 56 15.08 5.06 -6.60
C TRP A 56 14.23 6.29 -6.24
N HIS A 57 14.66 7.46 -6.69
CA HIS A 57 14.02 8.74 -6.42
C HIS A 57 13.92 9.57 -7.70
N SER A 58 12.80 10.26 -7.84
CA SER A 58 12.57 11.32 -8.80
C SER A 58 12.30 12.64 -8.05
N ALA A 59 12.83 13.74 -8.55
CA ALA A 59 12.56 15.10 -8.05
C ALA A 59 11.73 15.95 -9.04
N ASP A 60 11.27 15.35 -10.13
CA ASP A 60 10.59 15.99 -11.26
C ASP A 60 9.31 15.23 -11.67
N ALA A 61 8.61 14.69 -10.66
CA ALA A 61 7.36 13.97 -10.83
C ALA A 61 7.46 12.76 -11.77
N GLY A 62 8.60 12.06 -11.75
CA GLY A 62 8.83 10.83 -12.49
C GLY A 62 9.42 11.02 -13.89
N ALA A 63 9.78 12.23 -14.29
CA ALA A 63 10.41 12.45 -15.59
C ALA A 63 11.82 11.82 -15.64
N SER A 64 12.61 11.98 -14.57
CA SER A 64 13.92 11.35 -14.40
C SER A 64 14.05 10.64 -13.06
N TRP A 65 14.95 9.64 -12.97
CA TRP A 65 15.14 8.81 -11.79
C TRP A 65 16.61 8.60 -11.50
N GLY A 66 16.98 8.66 -10.23
CA GLY A 66 18.32 8.37 -9.73
C GLY A 66 18.30 7.40 -8.55
N ALA A 67 19.38 6.66 -8.35
CA ALA A 67 19.53 5.80 -7.19
C ALA A 67 19.60 6.62 -5.90
N ALA A 68 18.84 6.22 -4.88
CA ALA A 68 18.69 6.94 -3.60
C ALA A 68 18.85 6.03 -2.36
N GLY A 69 19.26 4.77 -2.55
CA GLY A 69 19.38 3.79 -1.47
C GLY A 69 20.76 3.75 -0.77
N ALA A 70 21.55 4.83 -0.81
CA ALA A 70 22.84 4.87 -0.13
C ALA A 70 22.68 4.77 1.41
N GLY A 71 23.28 3.74 2.03
CA GLY A 71 23.13 3.44 3.46
C GLY A 71 22.04 2.41 3.78
N ILE A 72 21.15 2.06 2.85
CA ILE A 72 20.25 0.89 3.01
C ILE A 72 21.10 -0.37 2.81
N ALA A 73 21.14 -1.23 3.83
CA ALA A 73 22.02 -2.40 3.84
C ALA A 73 21.54 -3.51 2.89
N HIS A 74 20.23 -3.64 2.70
CA HIS A 74 19.60 -4.71 1.91
C HIS A 74 19.24 -4.25 0.50
N ALA A 75 19.26 -5.17 -0.46
CA ALA A 75 18.98 -4.87 -1.87
C ALA A 75 17.47 -4.77 -2.16
N ASP A 76 16.65 -5.54 -1.42
CA ASP A 76 15.21 -5.58 -1.60
C ASP A 76 14.55 -4.53 -0.71
N VAL A 77 14.02 -3.45 -1.30
CA VAL A 77 13.21 -2.44 -0.63
C VAL A 77 11.75 -2.73 -0.91
N THR A 78 11.05 -3.22 0.09
CA THR A 78 9.69 -3.77 0.00
C THR A 78 8.61 -2.81 0.47
N ALA A 79 9.00 -1.76 1.22
CA ALA A 79 8.11 -0.70 1.66
C ALA A 79 8.82 0.66 1.65
N VAL A 80 8.11 1.72 1.30
CA VAL A 80 8.59 3.10 1.40
C VAL A 80 7.44 4.01 1.81
N ALA A 81 7.71 4.95 2.70
CA ALA A 81 6.73 5.95 3.13
C ALA A 81 7.40 7.31 3.37
N VAL A 82 6.64 8.38 3.16
CA VAL A 82 7.02 9.73 3.50
C VAL A 82 6.07 10.23 4.59
N SER A 83 6.61 10.75 5.69
CA SER A 83 5.78 11.29 6.77
C SER A 83 5.06 12.56 6.31
N PRO A 84 3.75 12.64 6.48
CA PRO A 84 3.02 13.88 6.21
C PRO A 84 3.23 14.92 7.31
N ARG A 85 3.79 14.53 8.45
CA ARG A 85 3.90 15.36 9.66
C ARG A 85 5.33 15.64 10.08
N GLU A 86 6.18 14.62 10.10
CA GLU A 86 7.60 14.78 10.42
C GLU A 86 8.33 15.40 9.24
N ARG A 87 9.05 16.50 9.48
CA ARG A 87 9.69 17.30 8.44
C ARG A 87 11.19 17.43 8.67
N ALA A 88 11.94 17.43 7.58
CA ALA A 88 13.33 17.86 7.53
C ALA A 88 13.43 19.01 6.53
N GLY A 89 13.40 20.23 7.01
CA GLY A 89 13.32 21.44 6.17
C GLY A 89 12.01 21.48 5.37
N ALA A 90 12.12 21.48 4.05
CA ALA A 90 10.98 21.55 3.13
C ALA A 90 10.37 20.18 2.75
N PHE A 91 10.92 19.07 3.25
CA PHE A 91 10.58 17.71 2.84
C PHE A 91 10.00 16.92 4.01
N GLY A 92 9.18 15.91 3.69
CA GLY A 92 8.77 14.90 4.63
C GLY A 92 9.93 13.94 4.93
N VAL A 93 10.03 13.49 6.20
CA VAL A 93 10.97 12.44 6.59
C VAL A 93 10.55 11.12 5.95
N LEU A 94 11.53 10.36 5.49
CA LEU A 94 11.36 9.13 4.74
C LEU A 94 11.65 7.90 5.60
N TYR A 95 10.90 6.85 5.32
CA TYR A 95 11.09 5.53 5.87
C TYR A 95 11.16 4.49 4.75
N ALA A 96 12.06 3.53 4.85
CA ALA A 96 12.21 2.41 3.92
C ALA A 96 12.31 1.10 4.69
N GLY A 97 11.48 0.14 4.31
CA GLY A 97 11.48 -1.21 4.83
C GLY A 97 12.04 -2.20 3.82
N THR A 98 12.67 -3.26 4.30
CA THR A 98 13.43 -4.19 3.47
C THR A 98 13.06 -5.66 3.69
N GLU A 99 13.59 -6.52 2.82
CA GLU A 99 13.75 -7.96 3.04
C GLU A 99 15.27 -8.29 3.07
N PRO A 100 15.79 -8.97 4.11
CA PRO A 100 15.15 -9.25 5.40
C PRO A 100 14.66 -7.97 6.11
N SER A 101 13.70 -8.15 7.04
CA SER A 101 13.07 -7.03 7.74
C SER A 101 14.09 -6.15 8.45
N ALA A 102 14.24 -4.94 7.96
CA ALA A 102 14.91 -3.82 8.63
C ALA A 102 14.19 -2.53 8.25
N LEU A 103 14.24 -1.54 9.10
CA LEU A 103 13.62 -0.24 8.87
C LEU A 103 14.70 0.84 8.85
N PHE A 104 14.69 1.63 7.80
CA PHE A 104 15.62 2.74 7.61
C PHE A 104 14.87 4.08 7.60
N ARG A 105 15.52 5.13 8.10
CA ARG A 105 15.01 6.50 8.11
C ARG A 105 16.00 7.43 7.41
N SER A 106 15.48 8.37 6.63
CA SER A 106 16.24 9.43 6.00
C SER A 106 15.50 10.77 6.14
N GLU A 107 16.26 11.86 6.26
CA GLU A 107 15.71 13.21 6.36
C GLU A 107 15.50 13.86 4.97
N ASP A 108 16.30 13.47 4.00
CA ASP A 108 16.32 14.11 2.67
C ASP A 108 16.28 13.12 1.50
N GLY A 109 16.35 11.82 1.79
CA GLY A 109 16.47 10.75 0.80
C GLY A 109 17.89 10.48 0.33
N GLY A 110 18.89 11.24 0.83
CA GLY A 110 20.30 11.05 0.47
C GLY A 110 21.03 10.05 1.36
N ALA A 111 20.91 10.21 2.68
CA ALA A 111 21.56 9.34 3.67
C ALA A 111 20.52 8.58 4.49
N TRP A 112 20.73 7.27 4.63
CA TRP A 112 19.80 6.38 5.36
C TRP A 112 20.48 5.81 6.60
N ARG A 113 19.77 5.79 7.73
CA ARG A 113 20.19 5.12 8.97
C ARG A 113 19.16 4.10 9.39
N GLU A 114 19.61 2.94 9.85
CA GLU A 114 18.72 1.91 10.39
C GLU A 114 18.14 2.35 11.73
N LEU A 115 16.83 2.14 11.91
CA LEU A 115 16.13 2.26 13.18
C LEU A 115 16.26 0.93 13.92
N GLN A 116 17.04 0.95 15.00
CA GLN A 116 17.34 -0.26 15.78
C GLN A 116 16.15 -0.67 16.67
N GLY A 117 16.17 -1.91 17.17
CA GLY A 117 15.25 -2.40 18.20
C GLY A 117 14.03 -3.15 17.66
N MET A 118 13.55 -2.87 16.45
CA MET A 118 12.39 -3.59 15.89
C MET A 118 12.64 -5.11 15.83
N ARG A 119 13.81 -5.52 15.38
CA ARG A 119 14.21 -6.95 15.29
C ARG A 119 14.52 -7.61 16.63
N ALA A 120 14.55 -6.84 17.72
CA ALA A 120 14.73 -7.34 19.07
C ALA A 120 13.41 -7.57 19.84
N LEU A 121 12.28 -7.35 19.18
CA LEU A 121 10.97 -7.58 19.76
C LEU A 121 10.74 -9.07 20.06
N PRO A 122 9.99 -9.42 21.13
CA PRO A 122 9.69 -10.80 21.49
C PRO A 122 9.07 -11.62 20.34
N SER A 123 8.25 -11.01 19.49
CA SER A 123 7.65 -11.71 18.35
C SER A 123 8.59 -11.91 17.16
N ALA A 124 9.70 -11.17 17.06
CA ALA A 124 10.57 -11.19 15.88
C ALA A 124 11.07 -12.60 15.47
N PRO A 125 11.41 -13.51 16.39
CA PRO A 125 11.79 -14.89 16.02
C PRO A 125 10.68 -15.70 15.32
N THR A 126 9.42 -15.24 15.38
CA THR A 126 8.27 -15.91 14.76
C THR A 126 7.90 -15.33 13.40
N TRP A 127 8.53 -14.24 12.97
CA TRP A 127 8.24 -13.64 11.68
C TRP A 127 8.76 -14.51 10.56
N SER A 128 7.89 -14.86 9.64
CA SER A 128 8.24 -15.76 8.54
C SER A 128 7.33 -15.50 7.35
N TYR A 129 7.91 -15.27 6.20
CA TYR A 129 7.16 -15.11 4.96
C TYR A 129 6.90 -16.50 4.35
N PRO A 130 5.66 -17.05 4.33
CA PRO A 130 5.40 -18.43 3.97
C PRO A 130 5.98 -18.89 2.62
N PRO A 131 5.96 -18.09 1.54
CA PRO A 131 6.60 -18.46 0.27
C PRO A 131 8.13 -18.61 0.38
N ARG A 132 8.75 -17.93 1.36
CA ARG A 132 10.20 -17.97 1.67
C ARG A 132 10.39 -17.99 3.18
N PRO A 133 10.12 -19.14 3.86
CA PRO A 133 10.00 -19.19 5.34
C PRO A 133 11.31 -18.93 6.09
N HIS A 134 12.44 -18.85 5.40
CA HIS A 134 13.75 -18.49 5.96
C HIS A 134 13.97 -16.97 6.06
N THR A 135 13.03 -16.16 5.58
CA THR A 135 13.09 -14.70 5.62
C THR A 135 11.75 -14.08 6.04
N ASN A 136 11.74 -12.80 6.27
CA ASN A 136 10.58 -11.96 6.53
C ASN A 136 10.85 -10.56 5.97
N HIS A 137 9.81 -9.78 5.70
CA HIS A 137 10.00 -8.45 5.16
C HIS A 137 9.01 -7.43 5.73
N VAL A 138 9.41 -6.17 5.71
CA VAL A 138 8.52 -5.05 5.97
C VAL A 138 7.59 -4.88 4.77
N ARG A 139 6.31 -5.12 4.98
CA ARG A 139 5.30 -5.03 3.91
C ARG A 139 4.74 -3.61 3.76
N TRP A 140 4.53 -2.91 4.89
CA TRP A 140 3.90 -1.60 4.89
C TRP A 140 4.43 -0.72 6.01
N ILE A 141 4.45 0.59 5.78
CA ILE A 141 4.87 1.60 6.75
C ILE A 141 3.83 2.72 6.74
N THR A 142 3.30 3.06 7.92
CA THR A 142 2.30 4.11 8.08
C THR A 142 2.77 5.11 9.13
N PRO A 143 3.40 6.23 8.72
CA PRO A 143 3.62 7.37 9.60
C PRO A 143 2.28 8.00 9.99
N ASP A 144 2.17 8.45 11.25
CA ASP A 144 0.95 9.07 11.74
C ASP A 144 0.71 10.46 11.12
N VAL A 145 -0.54 10.75 10.79
CA VAL A 145 -0.93 12.01 10.15
C VAL A 145 -1.00 13.19 11.12
N ALA A 146 -1.06 12.95 12.41
CA ALA A 146 -1.21 13.96 13.46
C ALA A 146 0.02 14.07 14.38
N ASP A 147 0.72 12.95 14.62
CA ASP A 147 1.85 12.86 15.54
C ASP A 147 3.12 12.38 14.83
N ALA A 148 4.09 13.27 14.66
CA ALA A 148 5.37 12.98 14.01
C ALA A 148 6.19 11.87 14.70
N ALA A 149 5.90 11.58 15.97
CA ALA A 149 6.60 10.54 16.72
C ALA A 149 6.00 9.14 16.55
N ARG A 150 4.78 9.04 16.01
CA ARG A 150 4.09 7.76 15.87
C ARG A 150 4.34 7.14 14.50
N LEU A 151 4.58 5.84 14.51
CA LEU A 151 4.87 5.04 13.31
C LEU A 151 4.35 3.61 13.49
N SER A 152 3.63 3.12 12.50
CA SER A 152 3.20 1.71 12.42
C SER A 152 3.96 1.01 11.28
N VAL A 153 4.42 -0.21 11.54
CA VAL A 153 5.18 -1.03 10.58
C VAL A 153 4.58 -2.43 10.55
N CYS A 154 4.23 -2.89 9.36
CA CYS A 154 3.69 -4.22 9.12
C CYS A 154 4.77 -5.14 8.58
N ILE A 155 4.97 -6.26 9.24
CA ILE A 155 5.78 -7.39 8.78
C ILE A 155 4.80 -8.42 8.21
N GLU A 156 4.88 -8.71 6.92
CA GLU A 156 3.98 -9.69 6.28
C GLU A 156 4.10 -11.05 6.95
N ALA A 157 2.96 -11.65 7.27
CA ALA A 157 2.84 -12.91 8.02
C ALA A 157 3.64 -12.91 9.34
N GLY A 158 3.73 -11.77 10.03
CA GLY A 158 4.57 -11.65 11.23
C GLY A 158 3.97 -10.79 12.32
N ALA A 159 3.80 -9.50 12.06
CA ALA A 159 3.36 -8.55 13.10
C ALA A 159 2.93 -7.19 12.53
N LEU A 160 2.05 -6.52 13.24
CA LEU A 160 1.92 -5.07 13.23
C LEU A 160 2.63 -4.53 14.49
N VAL A 161 3.74 -3.83 14.30
CA VAL A 161 4.51 -3.22 15.38
C VAL A 161 4.42 -1.70 15.33
N ARG A 162 4.51 -1.03 16.48
CA ARG A 162 4.32 0.41 16.57
C ARG A 162 5.46 1.08 17.33
N SER A 163 5.78 2.32 16.96
CA SER A 163 6.62 3.21 17.74
C SER A 163 5.84 4.47 18.10
N LEU A 164 6.03 4.97 19.32
CA LEU A 164 5.44 6.20 19.81
C LEU A 164 6.49 7.32 20.00
N ASN A 165 7.73 7.09 19.57
CA ASN A 165 8.87 8.01 19.80
C ASN A 165 9.85 8.03 18.61
N GLY A 166 9.31 8.02 17.38
CA GLY A 166 10.11 8.17 16.15
C GLY A 166 11.02 6.99 15.84
N GLY A 167 10.65 5.77 16.30
CA GLY A 167 11.44 4.56 16.09
C GLY A 167 12.56 4.34 17.11
N ALA A 168 12.61 5.13 18.20
CA ALA A 168 13.61 4.93 19.26
C ALA A 168 13.32 3.67 20.08
N THR A 169 12.04 3.38 20.33
CA THR A 169 11.57 2.12 20.93
C THR A 169 10.34 1.61 20.21
N TRP A 170 10.05 0.31 20.36
CA TRP A 170 8.98 -0.38 19.67
C TRP A 170 8.05 -1.10 20.61
N LEU A 171 6.77 -1.05 20.32
CA LEU A 171 5.73 -1.88 20.90
C LEU A 171 5.54 -3.09 19.98
N ASP A 172 5.56 -4.28 20.57
CA ASP A 172 5.32 -5.53 19.86
C ASP A 172 3.85 -5.64 19.42
N ARG A 173 3.56 -6.62 18.59
CA ARG A 173 2.21 -6.94 18.15
C ARG A 173 1.26 -7.12 19.32
N GLY A 174 0.11 -6.48 19.26
CA GLY A 174 -0.97 -6.68 20.22
C GLY A 174 -1.66 -8.04 20.03
N PRO A 175 -2.34 -8.58 21.06
CA PRO A 175 -3.00 -9.88 20.98
C PRO A 175 -4.08 -9.96 19.92
N ASP A 176 -4.74 -8.84 19.61
CA ASP A 176 -5.84 -8.74 18.66
C ASP A 176 -5.50 -8.01 17.37
N GLY A 177 -4.27 -7.57 17.19
CA GLY A 177 -3.82 -6.91 15.97
C GLY A 177 -3.73 -7.89 14.78
N PRO A 178 -3.85 -7.38 13.53
CA PRO A 178 -3.59 -8.21 12.36
C PRO A 178 -2.13 -8.64 12.31
N LEU A 179 -1.86 -9.85 11.81
CA LEU A 179 -0.52 -10.44 11.73
C LEU A 179 0.03 -10.41 10.31
N ASP A 180 -0.83 -10.62 9.32
CA ASP A 180 -0.48 -10.68 7.89
C ASP A 180 -1.02 -9.45 7.16
N THR A 181 -0.57 -8.27 7.58
CA THR A 181 -1.07 -7.01 7.05
C THR A 181 -0.42 -6.66 5.71
N HIS A 182 -1.20 -6.60 4.64
CA HIS A 182 -0.76 -6.21 3.30
C HIS A 182 -0.81 -4.70 3.07
N THR A 183 -1.85 -4.03 3.57
CA THR A 183 -2.02 -2.58 3.51
C THR A 183 -2.55 -2.08 4.84
N LEU A 184 -1.91 -1.05 5.38
CA LEU A 184 -2.37 -0.32 6.56
C LEU A 184 -2.49 1.17 6.21
N LEU A 185 -3.71 1.68 6.21
CA LEU A 185 -4.01 3.07 5.90
C LEU A 185 -4.46 3.81 7.16
N MET A 186 -3.91 5.00 7.42
CA MET A 186 -4.47 5.94 8.38
C MET A 186 -5.31 6.99 7.65
N HIS A 187 -6.51 7.29 8.15
CA HIS A 187 -7.38 8.28 7.54
C HIS A 187 -6.75 9.69 7.63
N PRO A 188 -6.63 10.45 6.52
CA PRO A 188 -5.88 11.70 6.50
C PRO A 188 -6.47 12.83 7.37
N ARG A 189 -7.78 12.74 7.69
CA ARG A 189 -8.51 13.77 8.44
C ARG A 189 -9.06 13.30 9.79
N VAL A 190 -8.92 12.01 10.12
CA VAL A 190 -9.40 11.43 11.39
C VAL A 190 -8.22 10.74 12.07
N PRO A 191 -7.48 11.44 12.92
CA PRO A 191 -6.34 10.87 13.64
C PRO A 191 -6.74 9.63 14.44
N GLY A 192 -5.89 8.60 14.40
CA GLY A 192 -6.15 7.33 15.08
C GLY A 192 -7.06 6.36 14.33
N GLN A 193 -7.75 6.81 13.27
CA GLN A 193 -8.56 5.91 12.43
C GLN A 193 -7.65 5.17 11.45
N LEU A 194 -7.52 3.85 11.65
CA LEU A 194 -6.75 2.94 10.81
C LEU A 194 -7.64 1.91 10.14
N TYR A 195 -7.25 1.48 8.95
CA TYR A 195 -7.87 0.41 8.18
C TYR A 195 -6.78 -0.54 7.70
N ALA A 196 -6.98 -1.84 7.91
CA ALA A 196 -6.03 -2.86 7.45
C ALA A 196 -6.72 -3.89 6.56
N ALA A 197 -6.08 -4.16 5.42
CA ALA A 197 -6.34 -5.34 4.60
C ALA A 197 -5.27 -6.38 4.92
N ALA A 198 -5.71 -7.59 5.31
CA ALA A 198 -4.82 -8.62 5.82
C ALA A 198 -5.11 -10.00 5.20
N GLY A 199 -4.06 -10.81 5.08
CA GLY A 199 -4.12 -12.19 4.68
C GLY A 199 -4.63 -13.13 5.77
N ASP A 200 -4.67 -12.68 7.03
CA ASP A 200 -5.19 -13.45 8.18
C ASP A 200 -6.54 -14.10 7.93
N GLY A 201 -7.37 -13.47 7.08
CA GLY A 201 -8.68 -13.97 6.73
C GLY A 201 -8.66 -15.24 5.89
N PHE A 202 -7.55 -15.60 5.27
CA PHE A 202 -7.41 -16.84 4.51
C PHE A 202 -7.52 -18.07 5.43
N ASP A 203 -6.83 -18.04 6.55
CA ASP A 203 -6.86 -19.13 7.54
C ASP A 203 -8.01 -18.97 8.54
N ALA A 204 -8.46 -17.73 8.79
CA ALA A 204 -9.51 -17.40 9.74
C ALA A 204 -10.48 -16.36 9.15
N PRO A 205 -11.56 -16.81 8.45
CA PRO A 205 -12.61 -15.91 7.96
C PRO A 205 -13.08 -14.94 9.05
N GLY A 206 -13.28 -13.67 8.65
CA GLY A 206 -13.54 -12.58 9.60
C GLY A 206 -12.32 -11.82 10.07
N ARG A 207 -11.10 -12.25 9.74
CA ARG A 207 -9.86 -11.56 10.13
C ARG A 207 -9.17 -10.80 8.99
N GLY A 208 -9.73 -10.81 7.78
CA GLY A 208 -9.12 -10.14 6.63
C GLY A 208 -9.22 -8.62 6.69
N TYR A 209 -10.36 -8.07 7.14
CA TYR A 209 -10.52 -6.64 7.35
C TYR A 209 -10.44 -6.29 8.83
N ASN A 210 -9.65 -5.26 9.14
CA ASN A 210 -9.54 -4.76 10.52
C ASN A 210 -9.59 -3.23 10.50
N GLU A 211 -10.27 -2.63 11.47
CA GLU A 211 -10.26 -1.19 11.69
C GLU A 211 -9.98 -0.84 13.15
N SER A 212 -9.30 0.27 13.37
CA SER A 212 -8.98 0.81 14.70
C SER A 212 -9.32 2.28 14.75
N ARG A 213 -9.79 2.76 15.90
CA ARG A 213 -10.11 4.17 16.15
C ARG A 213 -9.17 4.85 17.14
N ASP A 214 -8.20 4.10 17.65
CA ASP A 214 -7.28 4.51 18.73
C ASP A 214 -5.79 4.38 18.35
N GLY A 215 -5.51 4.38 17.04
CA GLY A 215 -4.13 4.28 16.54
C GLY A 215 -3.54 2.88 16.64
N GLY A 216 -4.38 1.84 16.56
CA GLY A 216 -3.99 0.45 16.54
C GLY A 216 -3.83 -0.18 17.92
N GLU A 217 -4.41 0.41 18.97
CA GLU A 217 -4.45 -0.20 20.31
C GLU A 217 -5.49 -1.31 20.37
N THR A 218 -6.69 -1.04 19.83
CA THR A 218 -7.78 -2.02 19.71
C THR A 218 -8.26 -2.13 18.26
N TRP A 219 -8.85 -3.29 17.91
CA TRP A 219 -9.26 -3.60 16.55
C TRP A 219 -10.67 -4.17 16.50
N GLU A 220 -11.49 -3.64 15.58
CA GLU A 220 -12.79 -4.16 15.20
C GLU A 220 -12.69 -4.86 13.83
N ARG A 221 -13.55 -5.85 13.58
CA ARG A 221 -13.54 -6.66 12.34
C ARG A 221 -14.93 -6.79 11.75
N PRO A 222 -15.53 -5.70 11.24
CA PRO A 222 -16.84 -5.77 10.60
C PRO A 222 -16.68 -6.42 9.21
N ASP A 223 -16.99 -7.71 9.11
CA ASP A 223 -16.81 -8.53 7.89
C ASP A 223 -18.13 -8.98 7.25
N GLU A 224 -19.28 -8.61 7.81
CA GLU A 224 -20.59 -8.95 7.24
C GLU A 224 -20.69 -8.54 5.76
N GLY A 225 -20.99 -9.51 4.88
CA GLY A 225 -21.08 -9.31 3.44
C GLY A 225 -19.79 -9.55 2.66
N LEU A 226 -18.65 -9.80 3.32
CA LEU A 226 -17.44 -10.26 2.65
C LEU A 226 -17.54 -11.76 2.34
N GLU A 227 -17.44 -12.13 1.06
CA GLU A 227 -17.41 -13.53 0.60
C GLU A 227 -15.99 -14.04 0.36
N HIS A 228 -15.02 -13.12 0.27
CA HIS A 228 -13.61 -13.39 0.06
C HIS A 228 -12.81 -12.78 1.19
N HIS A 229 -12.02 -13.59 1.89
CA HIS A 229 -11.42 -13.18 3.16
C HIS A 229 -9.90 -12.95 3.11
N TYR A 230 -9.22 -13.32 2.03
CA TYR A 230 -7.85 -12.88 1.78
C TYR A 230 -7.88 -11.47 1.18
N LEU A 231 -7.63 -10.47 2.02
CA LEU A 231 -7.64 -9.08 1.59
C LEU A 231 -6.23 -8.58 1.27
N TRP A 232 -6.13 -7.79 0.21
CA TRP A 232 -4.84 -7.28 -0.28
C TRP A 232 -4.69 -5.78 -0.10
N SER A 233 -5.66 -5.01 -0.54
CA SER A 233 -5.58 -3.55 -0.52
C SER A 233 -6.83 -2.92 0.05
N VAL A 234 -6.67 -1.79 0.72
CA VAL A 234 -7.75 -0.97 1.26
C VAL A 234 -7.52 0.50 0.88
N ALA A 235 -8.60 1.19 0.53
CA ALA A 235 -8.61 2.65 0.40
C ALA A 235 -9.86 3.21 1.11
N ALA A 236 -9.70 4.37 1.75
CA ALA A 236 -10.79 5.10 2.40
C ALA A 236 -11.02 6.43 1.71
N ASP A 237 -12.26 6.87 1.65
CA ASP A 237 -12.61 8.19 1.12
C ASP A 237 -12.00 9.29 2.01
N PRO A 238 -11.14 10.17 1.48
CA PRO A 238 -10.55 11.24 2.26
C PRO A 238 -11.58 12.24 2.82
N GLY A 239 -12.80 12.25 2.29
CA GLY A 239 -13.92 13.08 2.74
C GLY A 239 -14.82 12.41 3.77
N ASP A 240 -14.87 11.07 3.79
CA ASP A 240 -15.76 10.28 4.66
C ASP A 240 -15.04 9.02 5.17
N ALA A 241 -14.66 9.04 6.43
CA ALA A 241 -13.97 7.93 7.09
C ALA A 241 -14.78 6.62 7.15
N ALA A 242 -16.07 6.68 6.88
CA ALA A 242 -16.96 5.51 6.90
C ALA A 242 -17.17 4.88 5.50
N THR A 243 -16.63 5.50 4.44
CA THR A 243 -16.70 4.97 3.08
C THR A 243 -15.36 4.37 2.67
N ILE A 244 -15.35 3.04 2.45
CA ILE A 244 -14.15 2.23 2.31
C ILE A 244 -14.34 1.26 1.14
N VAL A 245 -13.26 1.01 0.40
CA VAL A 245 -13.18 -0.05 -0.60
C VAL A 245 -12.01 -0.99 -0.28
N VAL A 246 -12.21 -2.29 -0.49
CA VAL A 246 -11.17 -3.32 -0.33
C VAL A 246 -11.12 -4.22 -1.55
N SER A 247 -9.93 -4.74 -1.86
CA SER A 247 -9.74 -5.81 -2.83
C SER A 247 -9.48 -7.14 -2.11
N ALA A 248 -10.11 -8.20 -2.58
CA ALA A 248 -10.07 -9.50 -1.92
C ALA A 248 -10.09 -10.66 -2.92
N ALA A 249 -9.59 -11.81 -2.48
CA ALA A 249 -9.67 -13.09 -3.19
C ALA A 249 -9.95 -14.24 -2.20
N ARG A 250 -10.17 -15.45 -2.72
CA ARG A 250 -10.37 -16.65 -1.88
C ARG A 250 -9.07 -17.16 -1.26
N SER A 251 -7.94 -16.89 -1.90
CA SER A 251 -6.63 -17.39 -1.50
C SER A 251 -5.50 -16.52 -2.08
N PRO A 252 -4.27 -16.64 -1.57
CA PRO A 252 -3.10 -15.98 -2.18
C PRO A 252 -2.92 -16.34 -3.67
N GLU A 253 -3.15 -17.61 -4.05
CA GLU A 253 -3.06 -18.04 -5.44
C GLU A 253 -4.10 -17.34 -6.32
N ALA A 254 -5.37 -17.32 -5.89
CA ALA A 254 -6.44 -16.60 -6.59
C ALA A 254 -6.25 -15.08 -6.60
N ALA A 255 -5.44 -14.54 -5.71
CA ALA A 255 -5.07 -13.14 -5.68
C ALA A 255 -3.99 -12.79 -6.70
N HIS A 256 -2.93 -13.61 -6.79
CA HIS A 256 -1.66 -13.19 -7.38
C HIS A 256 -1.23 -13.97 -8.62
N ALA A 257 -1.76 -15.17 -8.86
CA ALA A 257 -1.38 -15.96 -10.02
C ALA A 257 -2.30 -15.64 -11.22
N PRO A 258 -1.86 -14.89 -12.27
CA PRO A 258 -2.76 -14.40 -13.32
C PRO A 258 -3.61 -15.49 -13.99
N ARG A 259 -3.07 -16.72 -14.12
CA ARG A 259 -3.78 -17.86 -14.74
C ARG A 259 -4.93 -18.38 -13.88
N ASN A 260 -4.83 -18.26 -12.56
CA ASN A 260 -5.81 -18.75 -11.58
C ASN A 260 -6.48 -17.58 -10.84
N ALA A 261 -6.17 -16.34 -11.23
CA ALA A 261 -6.66 -15.16 -10.56
C ALA A 261 -8.19 -15.08 -10.61
N ALA A 262 -8.77 -14.76 -9.48
CA ALA A 262 -10.19 -14.47 -9.34
C ALA A 262 -10.37 -13.55 -8.13
N SER A 263 -10.36 -12.25 -8.36
CA SER A 263 -10.45 -11.24 -7.31
C SER A 263 -11.68 -10.36 -7.43
N ALA A 264 -12.11 -9.80 -6.32
CA ALA A 264 -13.23 -8.91 -6.21
C ALA A 264 -12.85 -7.59 -5.53
N VAL A 265 -13.62 -6.55 -5.78
CA VAL A 265 -13.62 -5.32 -5.01
C VAL A 265 -14.92 -5.27 -4.23
N TYR A 266 -14.81 -4.90 -2.95
CA TYR A 266 -15.95 -4.67 -2.07
C TYR A 266 -15.96 -3.23 -1.60
N ARG A 267 -17.17 -2.71 -1.34
CA ARG A 267 -17.42 -1.38 -0.80
C ARG A 267 -18.24 -1.48 0.48
N ARG A 268 -17.91 -0.65 1.46
CA ARG A 268 -18.72 -0.42 2.65
C ARG A 268 -18.93 1.08 2.83
N ALA A 269 -20.12 1.48 3.26
CA ALA A 269 -20.42 2.85 3.68
C ALA A 269 -21.13 2.83 5.04
N GLY A 270 -20.61 3.58 5.98
CA GLY A 270 -21.11 3.58 7.36
C GLY A 270 -20.96 2.20 8.01
N HIS A 271 -22.04 1.74 8.62
CA HIS A 271 -22.13 0.43 9.27
C HIS A 271 -22.89 -0.61 8.41
N ALA A 272 -23.11 -0.33 7.12
CA ALA A 272 -23.76 -1.29 6.24
C ALA A 272 -22.84 -2.50 5.99
N PRO A 273 -23.41 -3.68 5.66
CA PRO A 273 -22.62 -4.81 5.19
C PRO A 273 -21.82 -4.47 3.95
N TRP A 274 -20.69 -5.17 3.78
CA TRP A 274 -19.89 -5.08 2.55
C TRP A 274 -20.70 -5.52 1.34
N GLN A 275 -20.55 -4.82 0.25
CA GLN A 275 -21.17 -5.11 -1.03
C GLN A 275 -20.10 -5.31 -2.08
N GLN A 276 -20.16 -6.43 -2.80
CA GLN A 276 -19.31 -6.65 -3.95
C GLN A 276 -19.65 -5.65 -5.06
N VAL A 277 -18.65 -4.94 -5.54
CA VAL A 277 -18.76 -4.00 -6.66
C VAL A 277 -18.44 -4.73 -7.96
N ARG A 278 -19.33 -4.63 -8.94
CA ARG A 278 -19.17 -5.25 -10.26
C ARG A 278 -19.29 -4.27 -11.42
N ASP A 279 -20.03 -3.18 -11.20
CA ASP A 279 -20.34 -2.22 -12.26
C ASP A 279 -19.08 -1.45 -12.69
N GLY A 280 -18.71 -1.62 -13.96
CA GLY A 280 -17.55 -1.00 -14.60
C GLY A 280 -16.19 -1.61 -14.26
N LEU A 281 -16.12 -2.61 -13.38
CA LEU A 281 -14.92 -3.40 -13.09
C LEU A 281 -14.81 -4.62 -14.02
N PRO A 282 -13.60 -5.18 -14.22
CA PRO A 282 -13.44 -6.41 -15.01
C PRO A 282 -14.09 -7.61 -14.29
N PRO A 283 -14.39 -8.69 -15.02
CA PRO A 283 -14.83 -9.94 -14.40
C PRO A 283 -13.76 -10.44 -13.41
N MET A 284 -14.19 -11.17 -12.39
CA MET A 284 -13.27 -11.70 -11.38
C MET A 284 -12.24 -12.64 -11.99
N GLU A 285 -12.67 -13.52 -12.87
CA GLU A 285 -11.86 -14.56 -13.50
C GLU A 285 -10.75 -13.96 -14.36
N GLY A 286 -9.52 -14.37 -14.07
CA GLY A 286 -8.31 -13.87 -14.70
C GLY A 286 -7.92 -12.46 -14.26
N THR A 287 -8.56 -11.89 -13.21
CA THR A 287 -8.22 -10.60 -12.66
C THR A 287 -7.48 -10.77 -11.34
N THR A 288 -6.22 -10.31 -11.27
CA THR A 288 -5.43 -10.27 -10.03
C THR A 288 -6.02 -9.24 -9.07
N VAL A 289 -5.74 -9.38 -7.76
CA VAL A 289 -6.19 -8.39 -6.78
C VAL A 289 -5.76 -6.99 -7.20
N ALA A 290 -6.72 -6.09 -7.13
CA ALA A 290 -6.44 -4.69 -7.44
C ALA A 290 -5.67 -4.03 -6.28
N VAL A 291 -4.68 -3.21 -6.59
CA VAL A 291 -4.16 -2.22 -5.66
C VAL A 291 -5.08 -1.00 -5.74
N LEU A 292 -5.54 -0.56 -4.58
CA LEU A 292 -6.51 0.52 -4.43
C LEU A 292 -5.83 1.78 -3.90
N ALA A 293 -6.29 2.94 -4.34
CA ALA A 293 -5.84 4.23 -3.84
C ALA A 293 -6.98 5.26 -3.84
N ALA A 294 -6.83 6.28 -3.01
CA ALA A 294 -7.63 7.50 -3.04
C ALA A 294 -6.69 8.71 -3.12
N ASN A 295 -7.09 9.76 -3.83
CA ASN A 295 -6.37 11.02 -3.82
C ASN A 295 -6.90 11.89 -2.69
N PRO A 296 -6.07 12.37 -1.74
CA PRO A 296 -6.51 13.22 -0.64
C PRO A 296 -7.24 14.50 -1.05
N SER A 297 -7.03 14.98 -2.27
CA SER A 297 -7.68 16.17 -2.85
C SER A 297 -9.01 15.88 -3.55
N GLU A 298 -9.38 14.59 -3.75
CA GLU A 298 -10.58 14.17 -4.47
C GLU A 298 -11.53 13.34 -3.59
N PRO A 299 -12.29 13.95 -2.65
CA PRO A 299 -13.30 13.21 -1.87
C PRO A 299 -14.30 12.49 -2.78
N GLY A 300 -14.66 11.25 -2.41
CA GLY A 300 -15.55 10.39 -3.19
C GLY A 300 -14.91 9.72 -4.41
N VAL A 301 -13.62 9.90 -4.62
CA VAL A 301 -12.91 9.33 -5.77
C VAL A 301 -11.95 8.22 -5.33
N PHE A 302 -12.08 7.06 -5.99
CA PHE A 302 -11.17 5.93 -5.81
C PHE A 302 -10.53 5.52 -7.13
N TYR A 303 -9.36 4.94 -7.02
CA TYR A 303 -8.59 4.36 -8.11
C TYR A 303 -8.27 2.90 -7.81
N ALA A 304 -8.26 2.08 -8.86
CA ALA A 304 -7.88 0.68 -8.78
C ALA A 304 -6.99 0.32 -9.97
N ALA A 305 -5.93 -0.44 -9.72
CA ALA A 305 -5.09 -0.97 -10.79
C ALA A 305 -4.89 -2.48 -10.58
N SER A 306 -5.05 -3.25 -11.67
CA SER A 306 -4.84 -4.69 -11.72
C SER A 306 -4.19 -5.07 -13.05
N ASN A 307 -3.95 -6.36 -13.27
CA ASN A 307 -3.49 -6.85 -14.58
C ASN A 307 -4.46 -6.51 -15.75
N ARG A 308 -5.68 -6.06 -15.47
CA ARG A 308 -6.69 -5.70 -16.49
C ARG A 308 -6.70 -4.24 -16.86
N GLY A 309 -6.03 -3.38 -16.11
CA GLY A 309 -6.00 -1.95 -16.39
C GLY A 309 -6.13 -1.08 -15.15
N ILE A 310 -6.36 0.20 -15.41
CA ILE A 310 -6.57 1.25 -14.41
C ILE A 310 -8.04 1.64 -14.45
N TYR A 311 -8.66 1.73 -13.28
CA TYR A 311 -10.08 2.06 -13.12
C TYR A 311 -10.23 3.22 -12.13
N ARG A 312 -11.25 4.04 -12.34
CA ARG A 312 -11.60 5.17 -11.48
C ARG A 312 -13.09 5.12 -11.16
N SER A 313 -13.41 5.31 -9.90
CA SER A 313 -14.76 5.63 -9.42
C SER A 313 -14.82 7.10 -9.04
N ALA A 314 -15.93 7.77 -9.36
CA ALA A 314 -16.18 9.17 -8.97
C ALA A 314 -17.45 9.33 -8.12
N ASP A 315 -18.00 8.23 -7.63
CA ASP A 315 -19.24 8.13 -6.89
C ASP A 315 -19.09 7.29 -5.60
N ALA A 316 -17.99 7.53 -4.92
CA ALA A 316 -17.66 6.87 -3.64
C ALA A 316 -17.55 5.34 -3.74
N GLY A 317 -17.04 4.83 -4.87
CA GLY A 317 -16.78 3.40 -5.09
C GLY A 317 -18.00 2.59 -5.54
N ILE A 318 -19.12 3.24 -5.92
CA ILE A 318 -20.35 2.55 -6.34
C ILE A 318 -20.18 1.99 -7.75
N THR A 319 -19.78 2.84 -8.69
CA THR A 319 -19.51 2.44 -10.09
C THR A 319 -18.09 2.82 -10.49
N TRP A 320 -17.55 2.11 -11.46
CA TRP A 320 -16.17 2.30 -11.92
C TRP A 320 -16.12 2.44 -13.43
N GLY A 321 -15.16 3.20 -13.91
CA GLY A 321 -14.87 3.32 -15.32
C GLY A 321 -13.41 3.02 -15.60
N ARG A 322 -13.13 2.25 -16.64
CA ARG A 322 -11.76 2.03 -17.08
C ARG A 322 -11.20 3.34 -17.62
N LEU A 323 -10.02 3.75 -17.15
CA LEU A 323 -9.33 4.90 -17.72
C LEU A 323 -8.91 4.59 -19.15
N GLY A 324 -9.05 5.58 -20.05
CA GLY A 324 -8.66 5.48 -21.45
C GLY A 324 -7.13 5.47 -21.65
N ALA A 325 -6.39 4.95 -20.69
CA ALA A 325 -4.95 4.76 -20.75
C ALA A 325 -4.62 3.47 -21.50
N GLU A 326 -3.57 3.51 -22.34
CA GLU A 326 -3.08 2.31 -23.00
C GLU A 326 -2.61 1.27 -21.96
N TRP A 327 -3.09 0.04 -22.12
CA TRP A 327 -2.71 -1.10 -21.27
C TRP A 327 -2.29 -2.30 -22.12
N PRO A 328 -1.01 -2.40 -22.47
CA PRO A 328 -0.47 -3.47 -23.31
C PRO A 328 -0.73 -4.87 -22.78
N ALA A 329 -0.85 -5.83 -23.67
CA ALA A 329 -1.16 -7.23 -23.33
C ALA A 329 -0.13 -7.86 -22.36
N ARG A 330 1.14 -7.42 -22.40
CA ARG A 330 2.19 -7.92 -21.49
C ARG A 330 1.87 -7.74 -20.00
N TYR A 331 1.02 -6.77 -19.65
CA TYR A 331 0.61 -6.56 -18.25
C TYR A 331 -0.47 -7.52 -17.77
N GLN A 332 -1.10 -8.27 -18.68
CA GLN A 332 -2.11 -9.25 -18.29
C GLN A 332 -1.51 -10.43 -17.50
N ASP A 333 -0.23 -10.72 -17.70
CA ASP A 333 0.52 -11.74 -16.99
C ASP A 333 1.38 -11.19 -15.84
N GLN A 334 1.24 -9.90 -15.51
CA GLN A 334 1.95 -9.23 -14.43
C GLN A 334 1.01 -8.83 -13.30
N ARG A 335 1.57 -8.65 -12.11
CA ARG A 335 0.86 -8.08 -10.96
C ARG A 335 1.10 -6.57 -10.90
N VAL A 336 0.15 -5.89 -10.31
CA VAL A 336 0.35 -4.53 -9.80
C VAL A 336 0.80 -4.66 -8.34
N GLU A 337 1.97 -4.10 -8.04
CA GLU A 337 2.58 -4.17 -6.72
C GLU A 337 2.24 -2.94 -5.86
N ALA A 338 2.17 -1.76 -6.49
CA ALA A 338 1.84 -0.51 -5.81
C ALA A 338 1.12 0.47 -6.72
N LEU A 339 0.30 1.33 -6.12
CA LEU A 339 -0.45 2.39 -6.78
C LEU A 339 -0.43 3.65 -5.90
N VAL A 340 -0.02 4.77 -6.47
CA VAL A 340 -0.10 6.08 -5.82
C VAL A 340 -0.70 7.09 -6.77
N VAL A 341 -1.62 7.92 -6.27
CA VAL A 341 -2.30 8.97 -7.05
C VAL A 341 -1.99 10.33 -6.43
N THR A 342 -1.71 11.31 -7.27
CA THR A 342 -1.43 12.71 -6.88
C THR A 342 -1.88 13.68 -7.97
N ASP A 343 -1.97 14.97 -7.64
CA ASP A 343 -2.32 16.05 -8.57
C ASP A 343 -1.13 16.54 -9.38
#